data_c285ee530946958bd65a04dbadbde073
#
_entry.id   c285ee530946958bd65a04dbadbde073
#
_cell.length_a   1.000
_cell.length_b   1.000
_cell.length_c   1.000
_cell.angle_alpha   90.00
_cell.angle_beta   90.00
_cell.angle_gamma   90.00
#
_symmetry.space_group_name_H-M   'P 1'
#
loop_
_entity.id
_entity.type
_entity.pdbx_description
1 polymer ?
#
loop_
_entity_poly.entity_id
_entity_poly.type
_entity_poly.pdbx_seq_one_letter_code
_entity_poly.pdbx_strand_id
1 'polypeptide(L)'
;MKLNHSDSSKKTKNSWWYSFFDTWGPVSLTVFLYVGIRHFIAEARYIPSGSMLPGLRINDRLIVEKLSLRKRAPLRGEIVVFNSPYSFDKKLIAYRQTNLPSKLKCSLITFPLISWIPTFTDRACDAYIKRVIAVAGDRLSINTKGSILINDRSIDEPYVEYFCESKAVPNLCRPVITTVPKGHVFVLGDNRANSWDSRFWPDGGFLPEKDIIGKATWRFWPISRFGKLN
;
A
#
# COMPACT_ATOMS: atom_id res chain seq x y z
N MET A 1 14.50 -51.18 61.48
CA MET A 1 15.23 -50.52 60.40
C MET A 1 14.29 -50.39 59.27
N LYS A 2 13.60 -49.22 59.14
CA LYS A 2 12.60 -48.93 58.08
C LYS A 2 13.26 -47.99 57.05
N LEU A 3 13.51 -48.50 55.89
CA LEU A 3 13.98 -47.69 54.75
C LEU A 3 12.79 -46.96 54.12
N ASN A 4 12.82 -45.65 54.15
CA ASN A 4 11.88 -44.75 53.47
C ASN A 4 12.18 -44.75 51.95
N HIS A 5 11.27 -45.31 51.17
CA HIS A 5 11.18 -45.03 49.75
C HIS A 5 10.18 -43.87 49.56
N SER A 6 10.68 -42.71 49.36
CA SER A 6 9.83 -41.57 48.96
C SER A 6 10.42 -40.83 47.79
N ASP A 7 9.59 -40.71 46.79
CA ASP A 7 9.45 -39.55 45.93
C ASP A 7 10.51 -39.26 44.86
N SER A 8 10.45 -40.04 43.77
CA SER A 8 11.19 -39.73 42.55
C SER A 8 10.26 -39.39 41.35
N SER A 9 8.93 -39.35 41.52
CA SER A 9 8.04 -39.30 40.35
C SER A 9 7.47 -37.92 39.98
N LYS A 10 7.78 -36.84 40.70
CA LYS A 10 7.20 -35.50 40.46
C LYS A 10 8.07 -34.52 39.66
N LYS A 11 9.32 -34.85 39.35
CA LYS A 11 10.23 -33.93 38.65
C LYS A 11 10.23 -34.01 37.13
N THR A 12 9.65 -35.01 36.50
CA THR A 12 9.77 -35.25 35.05
C THR A 12 8.71 -34.53 34.19
N LYS A 13 7.54 -34.21 34.76
CA LYS A 13 6.47 -33.55 34.00
C LYS A 13 6.73 -32.08 33.62
N ASN A 14 7.52 -31.38 34.43
CA ASN A 14 7.80 -29.94 34.19
C ASN A 14 8.97 -29.74 33.21
N SER A 15 9.86 -30.71 33.05
CA SER A 15 11.05 -30.56 32.19
C SER A 15 10.71 -30.41 30.70
N TRP A 16 9.69 -31.13 30.19
CA TRP A 16 9.29 -31.07 28.80
C TRP A 16 8.68 -29.71 28.41
N TRP A 17 7.84 -29.14 29.26
CA TRP A 17 7.29 -27.80 29.08
C TRP A 17 8.34 -26.71 29.09
N TYR A 18 9.30 -26.77 30.02
CA TYR A 18 10.42 -25.82 30.05
C TYR A 18 11.28 -25.92 28.80
N SER A 19 11.63 -27.11 28.37
CA SER A 19 12.39 -27.33 27.12
C SER A 19 11.63 -26.86 25.89
N PHE A 20 10.30 -27.08 25.84
CA PHE A 20 9.46 -26.61 24.75
C PHE A 20 9.42 -25.06 24.70
N PHE A 21 9.19 -24.40 25.83
CA PHE A 21 9.16 -22.93 25.86
C PHE A 21 10.54 -22.31 25.66
N ASP A 22 11.61 -22.95 26.09
CA ASP A 22 12.97 -22.46 25.85
C ASP A 22 13.35 -22.48 24.37
N THR A 23 12.91 -23.50 23.64
CA THR A 23 13.17 -23.63 22.19
C THR A 23 12.19 -22.81 21.34
N TRP A 24 10.89 -22.89 21.62
CA TRP A 24 9.84 -22.28 20.77
C TRP A 24 9.41 -20.90 21.22
N GLY A 25 9.70 -20.50 22.45
CA GLY A 25 9.39 -19.19 22.99
C GLY A 25 9.99 -18.04 22.16
N PRO A 26 11.30 -18.04 21.88
CA PRO A 26 11.92 -17.01 21.03
C PRO A 26 11.37 -16.98 19.61
N VAL A 27 11.09 -18.16 19.02
CA VAL A 27 10.50 -18.27 17.67
C VAL A 27 9.10 -17.66 17.65
N SER A 28 8.25 -18.04 18.63
CA SER A 28 6.89 -17.51 18.75
C SER A 28 6.88 -16.00 18.96
N LEU A 29 7.76 -15.49 19.80
CA LEU A 29 7.92 -14.05 20.05
C LEU A 29 8.34 -13.33 18.76
N THR A 30 9.30 -13.87 18.02
CA THR A 30 9.76 -13.29 16.74
C THR A 30 8.65 -13.22 15.74
N VAL A 31 7.87 -14.29 15.58
CA VAL A 31 6.71 -14.33 14.68
C VAL A 31 5.65 -13.32 15.11
N PHE A 32 5.35 -13.24 16.39
CA PHE A 32 4.38 -12.28 16.95
C PHE A 32 4.82 -10.84 16.70
N LEU A 33 6.09 -10.50 16.97
CA LEU A 33 6.64 -9.17 16.70
C LEU A 33 6.64 -8.85 15.21
N TYR A 34 7.03 -9.79 14.35
CA TYR A 34 6.99 -9.61 12.89
C TYR A 34 5.57 -9.29 12.39
N VAL A 35 4.58 -10.08 12.80
CA VAL A 35 3.19 -9.88 12.43
C VAL A 35 2.66 -8.55 12.97
N GLY A 36 2.99 -8.23 14.23
CA GLY A 36 2.61 -6.97 14.86
C GLY A 36 3.20 -5.75 14.15
N ILE A 37 4.50 -5.74 13.88
CA ILE A 37 5.17 -4.65 13.16
C ILE A 37 4.56 -4.50 11.76
N ARG A 38 4.44 -5.59 11.01
CA ARG A 38 3.89 -5.58 9.65
C ARG A 38 2.45 -5.08 9.60
N HIS A 39 1.63 -5.46 10.58
CA HIS A 39 0.21 -5.08 10.59
C HIS A 39 -0.02 -3.65 11.06
N PHE A 40 0.70 -3.21 12.11
CA PHE A 40 0.40 -1.95 12.79
C PHE A 40 1.35 -0.81 12.46
N ILE A 41 2.62 -1.07 12.17
CA ILE A 41 3.67 -0.06 12.10
C ILE A 41 4.11 0.22 10.67
N ALA A 42 4.69 -0.76 10.01
CA ALA A 42 5.25 -0.60 8.68
C ALA A 42 5.36 -1.95 7.95
N GLU A 43 5.32 -1.89 6.62
CA GLU A 43 5.55 -3.05 5.77
C GLU A 43 6.49 -2.73 4.61
N ALA A 44 7.25 -3.74 4.18
CA ALA A 44 8.06 -3.65 2.98
C ALA A 44 7.19 -3.92 1.74
N ARG A 45 7.33 -3.09 0.70
CA ARG A 45 6.67 -3.25 -0.59
C ARG A 45 7.66 -3.18 -1.73
N TYR A 46 7.37 -3.93 -2.77
CA TYR A 46 8.09 -4.01 -4.02
C TYR A 46 7.29 -3.27 -5.10
N ILE A 47 8.01 -2.59 -6.04
CA ILE A 47 7.41 -1.82 -7.12
C ILE A 47 7.43 -2.64 -8.42
N PRO A 48 6.26 -3.13 -8.90
CA PRO A 48 6.20 -3.96 -10.10
C PRO A 48 6.03 -3.17 -11.40
N SER A 49 5.66 -1.89 -11.34
CA SER A 49 5.26 -1.12 -12.53
C SER A 49 5.95 0.24 -12.63
N GLY A 50 6.00 0.79 -13.86
CA GLY A 50 6.61 2.09 -14.13
C GLY A 50 5.68 3.29 -13.96
N SER A 51 4.53 3.15 -13.32
CA SER A 51 3.54 4.25 -13.20
C SER A 51 4.00 5.42 -12.33
N MET A 52 5.07 5.24 -11.54
CA MET A 52 5.67 6.24 -10.66
C MET A 52 7.07 6.67 -11.11
N LEU A 53 7.44 6.38 -12.38
CA LEU A 53 8.68 6.88 -12.97
C LEU A 53 8.64 8.42 -13.06
N PRO A 54 9.80 9.06 -12.89
CA PRO A 54 11.13 8.55 -12.60
C PRO A 54 11.40 8.35 -11.09
N GLY A 55 10.51 8.85 -10.23
CA GLY A 55 10.65 8.86 -8.77
C GLY A 55 10.86 7.46 -8.20
N LEU A 56 9.98 6.52 -8.57
CA LEU A 56 10.09 5.11 -8.25
C LEU A 56 10.28 4.29 -9.52
N ARG A 57 11.25 3.38 -9.50
CA ARG A 57 11.55 2.48 -10.61
C ARG A 57 11.06 1.07 -10.32
N ILE A 58 10.84 0.30 -11.36
CA ILE A 58 10.57 -1.14 -11.24
C ILE A 58 11.72 -1.78 -10.44
N ASN A 59 11.39 -2.72 -9.55
CA ASN A 59 12.27 -3.38 -8.61
C ASN A 59 12.72 -2.54 -7.40
N ASP A 60 12.31 -1.28 -7.25
CA ASP A 60 12.51 -0.56 -5.99
C ASP A 60 11.77 -1.28 -4.86
N ARG A 61 12.37 -1.31 -3.65
CA ARG A 61 11.73 -1.80 -2.43
C ARG A 61 11.61 -0.66 -1.43
N LEU A 62 10.40 -0.51 -0.92
CA LEU A 62 9.99 0.63 -0.11
C LEU A 62 9.56 0.19 1.27
N ILE A 63 9.74 1.09 2.24
CA ILE A 63 9.09 1.01 3.54
C ILE A 63 7.81 1.85 3.48
N VAL A 64 6.69 1.21 3.76
CA VAL A 64 5.37 1.83 3.84
C VAL A 64 4.99 1.94 5.31
N GLU A 65 4.94 3.14 5.81
CA GLU A 65 4.62 3.49 7.19
C GLU A 65 3.10 3.67 7.33
N LYS A 66 2.53 3.15 8.41
CA LYS A 66 1.07 3.12 8.64
C LYS A 66 0.59 4.04 9.76
N LEU A 67 1.50 4.49 10.63
CA LEU A 67 1.13 5.18 11.87
C LEU A 67 0.69 6.63 11.63
N SER A 68 1.35 7.36 10.72
CA SER A 68 1.05 8.77 10.48
C SER A 68 -0.36 8.96 9.91
N LEU A 69 -0.77 8.11 8.96
CA LEU A 69 -2.09 8.19 8.33
C LEU A 69 -3.25 7.67 9.20
N ARG A 70 -2.93 7.06 10.35
CA ARG A 70 -3.94 6.78 11.38
C ARG A 70 -4.29 8.00 12.23
N LYS A 71 -3.35 8.96 12.32
CA LYS A 71 -3.49 10.14 13.18
C LYS A 71 -3.93 11.40 12.41
N ARG A 72 -3.74 11.42 11.10
CA ARG A 72 -4.08 12.54 10.23
C ARG A 72 -4.46 12.07 8.83
N ALA A 73 -5.16 12.93 8.09
CA ALA A 73 -5.41 12.74 6.68
C ALA A 73 -4.09 12.83 5.86
N PRO A 74 -4.04 12.22 4.66
CA PRO A 74 -2.95 12.38 3.73
C PRO A 74 -2.76 13.84 3.32
N LEU A 75 -1.50 14.22 3.06
CA LEU A 75 -1.15 15.55 2.56
C LEU A 75 -0.82 15.49 1.07
N ARG A 76 -0.96 16.63 0.38
CA ARG A 76 -0.54 16.77 -1.02
C ARG A 76 0.96 16.46 -1.16
N GLY A 77 1.34 15.80 -2.23
CA GLY A 77 2.70 15.36 -2.49
C GLY A 77 3.08 14.01 -1.86
N GLU A 78 2.35 13.52 -0.86
CA GLU A 78 2.65 12.24 -0.23
C GLU A 78 2.42 11.07 -1.20
N ILE A 79 3.36 10.12 -1.21
CA ILE A 79 3.22 8.87 -1.96
C ILE A 79 2.50 7.87 -1.07
N VAL A 80 1.32 7.43 -1.48
CA VAL A 80 0.48 6.51 -0.71
C VAL A 80 0.36 5.15 -1.39
N VAL A 81 0.32 4.12 -0.55
CA VAL A 81 -0.02 2.76 -0.95
C VAL A 81 -1.43 2.46 -0.47
N PHE A 82 -2.26 1.94 -1.35
CA PHE A 82 -3.68 1.75 -1.08
C PHE A 82 -4.22 0.48 -1.74
N ASN A 83 -5.40 0.05 -1.30
CA ASN A 83 -6.08 -1.11 -1.85
C ASN A 83 -6.49 -0.86 -3.32
N SER A 84 -6.53 -1.92 -4.09
CA SER A 84 -6.93 -1.86 -5.50
C SER A 84 -8.24 -1.11 -5.71
N PRO A 85 -8.37 -0.26 -6.75
CA PRO A 85 -9.65 0.35 -7.13
C PRO A 85 -10.77 -0.67 -7.33
N TYR A 86 -10.44 -1.90 -7.72
CA TYR A 86 -11.42 -2.99 -7.80
C TYR A 86 -12.04 -3.38 -6.44
N SER A 87 -11.55 -2.84 -5.33
CA SER A 87 -12.12 -3.07 -3.99
C SER A 87 -13.01 -1.93 -3.48
N PHE A 88 -12.93 -0.72 -4.05
CA PHE A 88 -13.68 0.44 -3.57
C PHE A 88 -14.44 1.22 -4.65
N ASP A 89 -14.04 1.18 -5.92
CA ASP A 89 -14.77 1.83 -7.03
C ASP A 89 -16.02 1.02 -7.37
N LYS A 90 -17.21 1.62 -7.19
CA LYS A 90 -18.50 0.94 -7.34
C LYS A 90 -18.72 0.37 -8.73
N LYS A 91 -18.27 1.08 -9.78
CA LYS A 91 -18.42 0.61 -11.15
C LYS A 91 -17.49 -0.56 -11.43
N LEU A 92 -16.23 -0.51 -10.94
CA LEU A 92 -15.30 -1.63 -11.07
C LEU A 92 -15.74 -2.86 -10.27
N ILE A 93 -16.35 -2.66 -9.09
CA ILE A 93 -16.95 -3.74 -8.31
C ILE A 93 -18.10 -4.38 -9.08
N ALA A 94 -18.98 -3.58 -9.69
CA ALA A 94 -20.12 -4.08 -10.47
C ALA A 94 -19.70 -4.88 -11.71
N TYR A 95 -18.56 -4.56 -12.32
CA TYR A 95 -18.02 -5.33 -13.45
C TYR A 95 -17.39 -6.67 -13.03
N ARG A 96 -17.17 -6.90 -11.74
CA ARG A 96 -16.64 -8.19 -11.27
C ARG A 96 -17.73 -9.24 -11.32
N GLN A 97 -17.41 -10.37 -11.94
CA GLN A 97 -18.26 -11.57 -11.94
C GLN A 97 -18.11 -12.39 -10.64
N THR A 98 -17.21 -12.00 -9.74
CA THR A 98 -16.91 -12.73 -8.51
C THR A 98 -17.12 -11.83 -7.28
N ASN A 99 -17.54 -12.42 -6.16
CA ASN A 99 -17.67 -11.72 -4.88
C ASN A 99 -16.36 -11.08 -4.44
N LEU A 100 -16.44 -9.88 -3.81
CA LEU A 100 -15.29 -9.21 -3.21
C LEU A 100 -14.62 -10.16 -2.20
N PRO A 101 -13.30 -10.36 -2.30
CA PRO A 101 -12.58 -11.10 -1.28
C PRO A 101 -12.70 -10.36 0.05
N SER A 102 -12.92 -11.10 1.14
CA SER A 102 -12.91 -10.51 2.48
C SER A 102 -11.52 -9.93 2.79
N LYS A 103 -11.45 -8.91 3.66
CA LYS A 103 -10.16 -8.36 4.13
C LYS A 103 -9.24 -9.44 4.71
N LEU A 104 -9.84 -10.45 5.35
CA LEU A 104 -9.13 -11.62 5.87
C LEU A 104 -8.53 -12.46 4.74
N LYS A 105 -9.29 -12.71 3.66
CA LYS A 105 -8.79 -13.43 2.48
C LYS A 105 -7.61 -12.70 1.83
N CYS A 106 -7.71 -11.38 1.63
CA CYS A 106 -6.61 -10.59 1.10
C CYS A 106 -5.38 -10.61 2.03
N SER A 107 -5.59 -10.54 3.35
CA SER A 107 -4.49 -10.63 4.33
C SER A 107 -3.79 -12.00 4.29
N LEU A 108 -4.53 -13.07 4.11
CA LEU A 108 -3.97 -14.42 3.97
C LEU A 108 -3.21 -14.58 2.64
N ILE A 109 -3.79 -14.15 1.53
CA ILE A 109 -3.17 -14.23 0.19
C ILE A 109 -1.87 -13.41 0.12
N THR A 110 -1.84 -12.24 0.76
CA THR A 110 -0.65 -11.38 0.80
C THR A 110 0.36 -11.78 1.86
N PHE A 111 0.10 -12.83 2.64
CA PHE A 111 1.05 -13.34 3.62
C PHE A 111 2.28 -13.94 2.90
N PRO A 112 3.52 -13.67 3.35
CA PRO A 112 4.74 -14.00 2.60
C PRO A 112 4.89 -15.46 2.19
N LEU A 113 4.41 -16.40 3.02
CA LEU A 113 4.48 -17.83 2.74
C LEU A 113 3.41 -18.30 1.74
N ILE A 114 2.31 -17.59 1.62
CA ILE A 114 1.17 -17.94 0.74
C ILE A 114 1.26 -17.18 -0.58
N SER A 115 1.78 -15.94 -0.57
CA SER A 115 1.94 -15.10 -1.76
C SER A 115 2.91 -15.70 -2.80
N TRP A 116 3.63 -16.74 -2.43
CA TRP A 116 4.53 -17.48 -3.32
C TRP A 116 3.79 -18.47 -4.23
N ILE A 117 2.51 -18.73 -3.95
CA ILE A 117 1.69 -19.66 -4.71
C ILE A 117 0.87 -18.88 -5.74
N PRO A 118 1.18 -18.98 -7.06
CA PRO A 118 0.55 -18.13 -8.10
C PRO A 118 -0.97 -18.32 -8.22
N THR A 119 -1.50 -19.44 -7.74
CA THR A 119 -2.91 -19.80 -7.87
C THR A 119 -3.87 -18.95 -7.02
N PHE A 120 -3.35 -18.17 -6.05
CA PHE A 120 -4.16 -17.40 -5.11
C PHE A 120 -4.17 -15.89 -5.38
N THR A 121 -3.75 -15.41 -6.56
CA THR A 121 -3.76 -13.98 -6.87
C THR A 121 -5.18 -13.49 -7.15
N ASP A 122 -5.58 -12.40 -6.48
CA ASP A 122 -6.83 -11.70 -6.76
C ASP A 122 -6.53 -10.19 -6.94
N ARG A 123 -6.86 -9.64 -8.10
CA ARG A 123 -6.61 -8.23 -8.45
C ARG A 123 -7.20 -7.24 -7.44
N ALA A 124 -8.23 -7.62 -6.70
CA ALA A 124 -8.78 -6.77 -5.64
C ALA A 124 -7.92 -6.76 -4.37
N CYS A 125 -7.01 -7.73 -4.21
CA CYS A 125 -6.05 -7.76 -3.13
C CYS A 125 -4.72 -7.06 -3.49
N ASP A 126 -4.55 -6.64 -4.75
CA ASP A 126 -3.36 -5.92 -5.19
C ASP A 126 -3.28 -4.55 -4.52
N ALA A 127 -2.08 -4.15 -4.16
CA ALA A 127 -1.83 -2.81 -3.65
C ALA A 127 -1.31 -1.91 -4.78
N TYR A 128 -1.86 -0.71 -4.85
CA TYR A 128 -1.46 0.32 -5.79
C TYR A 128 -0.65 1.39 -5.09
N ILE A 129 0.21 2.06 -5.83
CA ILE A 129 1.01 3.19 -5.32
C ILE A 129 0.84 4.39 -6.25
N LYS A 130 0.51 5.54 -5.67
CA LYS A 130 0.33 6.81 -6.38
C LYS A 130 0.69 7.98 -5.46
N ARG A 131 0.78 9.17 -6.04
CA ARG A 131 0.99 10.42 -5.31
C ARG A 131 -0.33 11.15 -5.09
N VAL A 132 -0.53 11.66 -3.88
CA VAL A 132 -1.67 12.52 -3.52
C VAL A 132 -1.48 13.88 -4.17
N ILE A 133 -2.39 14.26 -5.04
CA ILE A 133 -2.36 15.56 -5.73
C ILE A 133 -3.32 16.53 -5.08
N ALA A 134 -4.55 16.08 -4.78
CA ALA A 134 -5.55 16.91 -4.14
C ALA A 134 -6.19 16.18 -2.96
N VAL A 135 -6.54 16.93 -1.93
CA VAL A 135 -7.17 16.45 -0.69
C VAL A 135 -8.59 16.96 -0.55
N ALA A 136 -9.32 16.46 0.44
CA ALA A 136 -10.70 16.85 0.71
C ALA A 136 -10.91 18.37 0.70
N GLY A 137 -11.90 18.84 -0.06
CA GLY A 137 -12.24 20.26 -0.23
C GLY A 137 -11.47 20.99 -1.34
N ASP A 138 -10.44 20.39 -1.94
CA ASP A 138 -9.73 21.00 -3.06
C ASP A 138 -10.56 21.01 -4.32
N ARG A 139 -10.57 22.15 -5.02
CA ARG A 139 -11.00 22.27 -6.40
C ARG A 139 -9.83 21.96 -7.32
N LEU A 140 -9.91 20.84 -8.04
CA LEU A 140 -8.89 20.35 -8.95
C LEU A 140 -9.29 20.63 -10.39
N SER A 141 -8.37 21.17 -11.16
CA SER A 141 -8.49 21.25 -12.63
C SER A 141 -7.23 20.72 -13.28
N ILE A 142 -7.39 19.78 -14.18
CA ILE A 142 -6.34 19.21 -15.04
C ILE A 142 -6.71 19.53 -16.49
N ASN A 143 -5.84 20.21 -17.22
CA ASN A 143 -6.08 20.52 -18.62
C ASN A 143 -5.62 19.39 -19.56
N THR A 144 -5.85 19.55 -20.86
CA THR A 144 -5.45 18.57 -21.89
C THR A 144 -3.94 18.39 -22.02
N LYS A 145 -3.14 19.36 -21.56
CA LYS A 145 -1.67 19.28 -21.53
C LYS A 145 -1.15 18.63 -20.25
N GLY A 146 -2.02 18.34 -19.27
CA GLY A 146 -1.65 17.73 -18.01
C GLY A 146 -1.25 18.72 -16.92
N SER A 147 -1.31 20.05 -17.18
CA SER A 147 -1.07 21.04 -16.14
C SER A 147 -2.19 21.02 -15.10
N ILE A 148 -1.81 21.16 -13.82
CA ILE A 148 -2.73 21.03 -12.69
C ILE A 148 -2.89 22.36 -11.98
N LEU A 149 -4.14 22.72 -11.73
CA LEU A 149 -4.53 23.81 -10.86
C LEU A 149 -5.25 23.24 -9.65
N ILE A 150 -4.86 23.70 -8.46
CA ILE A 150 -5.55 23.42 -7.20
C ILE A 150 -6.01 24.73 -6.60
N ASN A 151 -7.31 24.91 -6.40
CA ASN A 151 -7.91 26.15 -5.91
C ASN A 151 -7.45 27.36 -6.74
N ASP A 152 -7.45 27.22 -8.08
CA ASP A 152 -7.03 28.17 -9.11
C ASP A 152 -5.54 28.55 -9.09
N ARG A 153 -4.70 27.83 -8.34
CA ARG A 153 -3.26 28.03 -8.31
C ARG A 153 -2.54 26.87 -8.97
N SER A 154 -1.61 27.17 -9.87
CA SER A 154 -0.75 26.15 -10.48
C SER A 154 0.14 25.53 -9.40
N ILE A 155 0.28 24.21 -9.44
CA ILE A 155 1.23 23.49 -8.60
C ILE A 155 2.51 23.20 -9.37
N ASP A 156 3.64 23.28 -8.68
CA ASP A 156 4.92 22.82 -9.20
C ASP A 156 5.10 21.34 -8.93
N GLU A 157 5.48 20.59 -9.98
CA GLU A 157 5.60 19.14 -9.95
C GLU A 157 6.96 18.67 -10.48
N PRO A 158 8.06 18.97 -9.75
CA PRO A 158 9.41 18.68 -10.23
C PRO A 158 9.71 17.17 -10.35
N TYR A 159 8.83 16.33 -9.82
CA TYR A 159 8.91 14.87 -9.90
C TYR A 159 8.30 14.29 -11.18
N VAL A 160 7.67 15.12 -12.03
CA VAL A 160 7.04 14.67 -13.28
C VAL A 160 7.98 14.94 -14.45
N GLU A 161 8.42 13.89 -15.11
CA GLU A 161 9.21 13.99 -16.36
C GLU A 161 8.36 13.60 -17.59
N TYR A 162 7.45 12.65 -17.42
CA TYR A 162 6.65 12.08 -18.50
C TYR A 162 5.26 12.70 -18.48
N PHE A 163 5.13 13.87 -19.11
CA PHE A 163 3.86 14.54 -19.29
C PHE A 163 3.00 13.83 -20.35
N CYS A 164 1.75 14.25 -20.43
CA CYS A 164 0.76 13.67 -21.32
C CYS A 164 0.98 13.93 -22.82
N GLU A 165 1.93 14.75 -23.18
CA GLU A 165 2.24 15.04 -24.59
C GLU A 165 3.07 13.89 -25.20
N SER A 166 2.40 12.80 -25.57
CA SER A 166 2.97 11.80 -26.45
C SER A 166 2.25 11.87 -27.79
N LYS A 167 3.01 12.15 -28.88
CA LYS A 167 2.48 12.08 -30.26
C LYS A 167 1.98 10.66 -30.62
N ALA A 168 2.43 9.64 -29.86
CA ALA A 168 2.11 8.24 -30.14
C ALA A 168 0.76 7.78 -29.58
N VAL A 169 0.23 8.42 -28.52
CA VAL A 169 -1.06 8.03 -27.92
C VAL A 169 -1.84 9.30 -27.57
N PRO A 170 -2.77 9.74 -28.43
CA PRO A 170 -3.65 10.86 -28.12
C PRO A 170 -4.57 10.51 -26.95
N ASN A 171 -4.89 11.50 -26.10
CA ASN A 171 -5.80 11.40 -24.96
C ASN A 171 -5.27 10.70 -23.69
N LEU A 172 -3.96 10.54 -23.51
CA LEU A 172 -3.37 10.08 -22.24
C LEU A 172 -3.59 11.06 -21.08
N CYS A 173 -3.88 12.33 -21.37
CA CYS A 173 -4.31 13.32 -20.39
C CYS A 173 -5.79 13.57 -20.51
N ARG A 174 -6.56 12.82 -19.77
CA ARG A 174 -7.99 13.12 -19.59
C ARG A 174 -8.11 14.41 -18.78
N PRO A 175 -8.73 15.47 -19.36
CA PRO A 175 -9.02 16.69 -18.60
C PRO A 175 -10.01 16.36 -17.47
N VAL A 176 -9.79 16.95 -16.29
CA VAL A 176 -10.62 16.74 -15.11
C VAL A 176 -10.90 18.08 -14.47
N ILE A 177 -12.16 18.36 -14.16
CA ILE A 177 -12.57 19.47 -13.29
C ILE A 177 -13.46 18.86 -12.23
N THR A 178 -13.02 18.93 -10.97
CA THR A 178 -13.75 18.30 -9.87
C THR A 178 -13.38 18.94 -8.52
N THR A 179 -14.24 18.72 -7.53
CA THR A 179 -13.93 19.04 -6.12
C THR A 179 -13.83 17.73 -5.34
N VAL A 180 -12.74 17.57 -4.60
CA VAL A 180 -12.47 16.35 -3.83
C VAL A 180 -13.44 16.26 -2.65
N PRO A 181 -14.27 15.21 -2.54
CA PRO A 181 -15.22 15.08 -1.44
C PRO A 181 -14.51 14.77 -0.12
N LYS A 182 -15.19 15.02 0.99
CA LYS A 182 -14.70 14.73 2.34
C LYS A 182 -14.37 13.24 2.49
N GLY A 183 -13.25 12.95 3.15
CA GLY A 183 -12.77 11.57 3.37
C GLY A 183 -12.17 10.90 2.13
N HIS A 184 -11.85 11.69 1.09
CA HIS A 184 -11.24 11.20 -0.14
C HIS A 184 -10.03 12.04 -0.53
N VAL A 185 -9.19 11.45 -1.38
CA VAL A 185 -8.08 12.13 -2.05
C VAL A 185 -8.10 11.83 -3.54
N PHE A 186 -7.45 12.67 -4.32
CA PHE A 186 -7.22 12.46 -5.76
C PHE A 186 -5.74 12.15 -5.97
N VAL A 187 -5.44 11.02 -6.63
CA VAL A 187 -4.08 10.51 -6.74
C VAL A 187 -3.67 10.30 -8.19
N LEU A 188 -2.43 10.65 -8.52
CA LEU A 188 -1.84 10.44 -9.83
C LEU A 188 -0.54 9.66 -9.75
N GLY A 189 -0.21 8.97 -10.85
CA GLY A 189 1.15 8.48 -11.05
C GLY A 189 2.09 9.60 -11.45
N ASP A 190 3.36 9.54 -11.07
CA ASP A 190 4.38 10.49 -11.49
C ASP A 190 4.66 10.35 -13.00
N ASN A 191 4.52 9.15 -13.56
CA ASN A 191 4.50 8.89 -15.00
C ASN A 191 3.09 9.16 -15.57
N ARG A 192 2.80 10.43 -15.86
CA ARG A 192 1.49 10.89 -16.35
C ARG A 192 1.05 10.21 -17.62
N ALA A 193 1.97 9.90 -18.52
CA ALA A 193 1.71 9.25 -19.79
C ALA A 193 1.38 7.75 -19.64
N ASN A 194 1.83 7.09 -18.56
CA ASN A 194 1.65 5.66 -18.38
C ASN A 194 1.23 5.31 -16.94
N SER A 195 0.09 5.87 -16.53
CA SER A 195 -0.49 5.60 -15.21
C SER A 195 -2.00 5.48 -15.30
N TRP A 196 -2.50 4.34 -14.85
CA TRP A 196 -3.92 4.16 -14.58
C TRP A 196 -4.20 4.62 -13.14
N ASP A 197 -4.79 5.81 -13.00
CA ASP A 197 -4.98 6.52 -11.75
C ASP A 197 -6.35 7.20 -11.68
N SER A 198 -6.54 8.10 -10.73
CA SER A 198 -7.81 8.81 -10.48
C SER A 198 -8.45 9.43 -11.73
N ARG A 199 -7.68 9.78 -12.75
CA ARG A 199 -8.21 10.32 -14.02
C ARG A 199 -9.07 9.31 -14.78
N PHE A 200 -8.81 8.03 -14.58
CA PHE A 200 -9.37 6.94 -15.38
C PHE A 200 -10.31 6.02 -14.61
N TRP A 201 -10.41 6.16 -13.29
CA TRP A 201 -11.33 5.33 -12.51
C TRP A 201 -12.77 5.77 -12.78
N PRO A 202 -13.67 4.80 -13.02
CA PRO A 202 -14.98 5.11 -13.56
C PRO A 202 -15.98 5.76 -12.56
N ASP A 203 -15.82 5.59 -11.27
CA ASP A 203 -16.71 6.16 -10.24
C ASP A 203 -16.13 7.46 -9.64
N GLY A 204 -15.85 8.45 -10.52
CA GLY A 204 -15.43 9.79 -10.14
C GLY A 204 -13.93 9.95 -9.80
N GLY A 205 -13.16 8.88 -9.75
CA GLY A 205 -11.71 8.94 -9.59
C GLY A 205 -11.21 9.20 -8.16
N PHE A 206 -12.05 9.10 -7.15
CA PHE A 206 -11.69 9.40 -5.78
C PHE A 206 -11.22 8.15 -5.02
N LEU A 207 -10.07 8.28 -4.34
CA LEU A 207 -9.56 7.27 -3.41
C LEU A 207 -10.10 7.56 -2.01
N PRO A 208 -10.89 6.66 -1.40
CA PRO A 208 -11.29 6.82 -0.01
C PRO A 208 -10.08 6.73 0.92
N GLU A 209 -9.94 7.64 1.87
CA GLU A 209 -8.83 7.65 2.84
C GLU A 209 -8.73 6.34 3.63
N LYS A 210 -9.87 5.70 3.92
CA LYS A 210 -9.94 4.41 4.63
C LYS A 210 -9.32 3.23 3.87
N ASP A 211 -9.15 3.36 2.55
CA ASP A 211 -8.55 2.34 1.68
C ASP A 211 -7.04 2.54 1.49
N ILE A 212 -6.48 3.60 2.10
CA ILE A 212 -5.05 3.83 2.15
C ILE A 212 -4.43 2.90 3.20
N ILE A 213 -3.45 2.11 2.78
CA ILE A 213 -2.70 1.19 3.63
C ILE A 213 -1.65 1.94 4.44
N GLY A 214 -0.95 2.88 3.80
CA GLY A 214 0.11 3.66 4.43
C GLY A 214 0.81 4.59 3.45
N LYS A 215 1.79 5.33 3.98
CA LYS A 215 2.64 6.26 3.26
C LYS A 215 3.99 5.61 2.94
N ALA A 216 4.44 5.67 1.69
CA ALA A 216 5.79 5.29 1.33
C ALA A 216 6.78 6.37 1.83
N THR A 217 7.76 5.97 2.65
CA THR A 217 8.65 6.91 3.33
C THR A 217 10.10 6.76 2.96
N TRP A 218 10.56 5.51 2.77
CA TRP A 218 11.94 5.19 2.46
C TRP A 218 12.03 4.17 1.35
N ARG A 219 12.98 4.36 0.43
CA ARG A 219 13.44 3.33 -0.48
C ARG A 219 14.69 2.71 0.10
N PHE A 220 14.66 1.39 0.38
CA PHE A 220 15.79 0.68 0.96
C PHE A 220 16.53 -0.20 -0.05
N TRP A 221 15.97 -0.40 -1.24
CA TRP A 221 16.62 -1.11 -2.33
C TRP A 221 16.25 -0.50 -3.68
N PRO A 222 17.19 -0.44 -4.65
CA PRO A 222 18.60 -0.83 -4.57
C PRO A 222 19.39 0.13 -3.67
N ILE A 223 20.53 -0.33 -3.12
CA ILE A 223 21.38 0.47 -2.21
C ILE A 223 21.86 1.75 -2.89
N SER A 224 22.14 1.70 -4.20
CA SER A 224 22.55 2.88 -5.00
C SER A 224 21.50 3.99 -5.05
N ARG A 225 20.27 3.70 -4.69
CA ARG A 225 19.14 4.65 -4.63
C ARG A 225 18.49 4.74 -3.25
N PHE A 226 19.20 4.26 -2.22
CA PHE A 226 18.73 4.34 -0.84
C PHE A 226 18.43 5.79 -0.46
N GLY A 227 17.28 6.03 0.16
CA GLY A 227 16.92 7.37 0.59
C GLY A 227 15.45 7.53 0.94
N LYS A 228 15.17 8.70 1.54
CA LYS A 228 13.82 9.13 1.87
C LYS A 228 13.07 9.49 0.58
N LEU A 229 11.79 9.19 0.56
CA LEU A 229 10.87 9.58 -0.52
C LEU A 229 10.20 10.90 -0.15
N ASN A 230 10.21 11.83 -1.11
CA ASN A 230 9.59 13.16 -0.99
C ASN A 230 8.33 13.23 -1.85
#